data_b122afbe02de2773d34c748647a078c7
#
_entry.id   b122afbe02de2773d34c748647a078c7
#
_cell.length_a   1.000
_cell.length_b   1.000
_cell.length_c   1.000
_cell.angle_alpha   90.00
_cell.angle_beta   90.00
_cell.angle_gamma   90.00
#
_symmetry.space_group_name_H-M   'P 1'
#
loop_
_entity.id
_entity.type
_entity.pdbx_description
1 polymer ?
#
loop_
_entity_poly.entity_id
_entity_poly.type
_entity_poly.pdbx_seq_one_letter_code
_entity_poly.pdbx_strand_id
1 'polypeptide(L)'
;MGNDQAGLINPMMLRNDVLVRYLDEYAGYWERLLNGVTLLPVDAAQSAGMAPNIFMLRTLAAANSPLVSLVREAVKQTTLTAKGPDIAETLNLTNRSALLSNAKRVNDQLAFQERRLLQERVDNRFAALREFYSGSPQPDAKTGSVSVMPGSAFNRVIGELNDQYTLFVMYDNALQAGDPPALSEAARRLAVESDTWPAPLKNIIAPLLNHSFQKVEGETLTQQQGAIAAGPGELCRRGIEGRYPLSDSDQEISLNQFERFFGAGGALDAYFQAHLADSVDTTASPWRYKGRAQGEGLGLFEQGTALRSALFQGENGRKVALDLSVAVVYMDPSITRLQMQFDDVAAEYSHGPVTPLFFHWPGGQSANPIRLSAWPAQKSATSELSLEGPWSLLHWVDTASQVRQTPDGKTILTFLLNKRRVDFEVTGLNWAGRFVPDLLKSFTCPAAA
;
A
#
# COMPACT_ATOMS: atom_id res chain seq x y z
N MET A 1 -5.24 -72.41 -44.56
CA MET A 1 -5.85 -71.20 -45.18
C MET A 1 -5.74 -70.11 -44.21
N GLY A 2 -4.64 -69.34 -44.24
CA GLY A 2 -4.42 -68.20 -43.46
C GLY A 2 -5.03 -66.98 -44.14
N ASN A 3 -5.91 -66.29 -43.46
CA ASN A 3 -6.54 -65.08 -43.93
C ASN A 3 -5.64 -63.91 -43.54
N ASP A 4 -4.69 -63.52 -44.39
CA ASP A 4 -3.95 -62.28 -44.32
C ASP A 4 -4.84 -61.12 -44.75
N GLN A 5 -5.68 -60.64 -43.84
CA GLN A 5 -6.21 -59.32 -43.94
C GLN A 5 -5.15 -58.34 -43.42
N ALA A 6 -4.11 -58.09 -44.20
CA ALA A 6 -3.35 -56.88 -44.11
C ALA A 6 -4.31 -55.73 -44.39
N GLY A 7 -4.81 -55.06 -43.37
CA GLY A 7 -5.72 -53.91 -43.47
C GLY A 7 -5.06 -52.88 -44.37
N LEU A 8 -5.63 -52.66 -45.55
CA LEU A 8 -5.22 -51.61 -46.49
C LEU A 8 -5.36 -50.26 -45.77
N ILE A 9 -4.20 -49.79 -45.23
CA ILE A 9 -4.13 -48.44 -44.68
C ILE A 9 -4.53 -47.49 -45.79
N ASN A 10 -5.66 -46.81 -45.62
CA ASN A 10 -6.10 -45.84 -46.59
C ASN A 10 -5.09 -44.68 -46.62
N PRO A 11 -4.38 -44.46 -47.75
CA PRO A 11 -3.34 -43.44 -47.84
C PRO A 11 -3.83 -42.02 -47.49
N MET A 12 -5.12 -41.73 -47.68
CA MET A 12 -5.72 -40.46 -47.32
C MET A 12 -5.90 -40.30 -45.80
N MET A 13 -6.26 -41.38 -45.08
CA MET A 13 -6.34 -41.34 -43.61
C MET A 13 -4.98 -41.15 -43.03
N LEU A 14 -3.97 -41.91 -43.51
CA LEU A 14 -2.59 -41.77 -43.03
C LEU A 14 -2.06 -40.33 -43.26
N ARG A 15 -2.30 -39.74 -44.44
CA ARG A 15 -1.92 -38.36 -44.74
C ARG A 15 -2.55 -37.37 -43.75
N ASN A 16 -3.85 -37.49 -43.50
CA ASN A 16 -4.57 -36.62 -42.57
C ASN A 16 -4.04 -36.79 -41.14
N ASP A 17 -3.79 -38.00 -40.68
CA ASP A 17 -3.26 -38.25 -39.33
C ASP A 17 -1.87 -37.63 -39.16
N VAL A 18 -0.99 -37.78 -40.18
CA VAL A 18 0.32 -37.14 -40.18
C VAL A 18 0.20 -35.61 -40.16
N LEU A 19 -0.68 -35.03 -40.99
CA LEU A 19 -0.89 -33.61 -41.05
C LEU A 19 -1.41 -33.07 -39.71
N VAL A 20 -2.39 -33.72 -39.11
CA VAL A 20 -2.96 -33.31 -37.80
C VAL A 20 -1.85 -33.32 -36.74
N ARG A 21 -1.04 -34.39 -36.66
CA ARG A 21 0.07 -34.50 -35.71
C ARG A 21 1.10 -33.39 -35.93
N TYR A 22 1.47 -33.13 -37.18
CA TYR A 22 2.39 -32.04 -37.54
C TYR A 22 1.86 -30.67 -37.12
N LEU A 23 0.60 -30.37 -37.40
CA LEU A 23 -0.01 -29.10 -37.06
C LEU A 23 -0.16 -28.89 -35.55
N ASP A 24 -0.51 -29.96 -34.83
CA ASP A 24 -0.57 -29.88 -33.35
C ASP A 24 0.83 -29.66 -32.74
N GLU A 25 1.86 -30.30 -33.29
CA GLU A 25 3.24 -30.09 -32.86
C GLU A 25 3.73 -28.68 -33.22
N TYR A 26 3.44 -28.20 -34.43
CA TYR A 26 3.73 -26.84 -34.87
C TYR A 26 3.10 -25.79 -33.97
N ALA A 27 1.79 -25.88 -33.69
CA ALA A 27 1.11 -24.98 -32.79
C ALA A 27 1.70 -25.05 -31.37
N GLY A 28 2.01 -26.26 -30.88
CA GLY A 28 2.64 -26.44 -29.58
C GLY A 28 4.04 -25.81 -29.47
N TYR A 29 4.83 -25.75 -30.54
CA TYR A 29 6.09 -25.02 -30.58
C TYR A 29 5.90 -23.53 -30.45
N TRP A 30 4.95 -22.97 -31.20
CA TRP A 30 4.63 -21.54 -31.10
C TRP A 30 4.06 -21.15 -29.74
N GLU A 31 3.18 -21.97 -29.16
CA GLU A 31 2.66 -21.75 -27.81
C GLU A 31 3.80 -21.71 -26.78
N ARG A 32 4.71 -22.68 -26.81
CA ARG A 32 5.87 -22.72 -25.92
C ARG A 32 6.79 -21.52 -26.13
N LEU A 33 7.07 -21.15 -27.37
CA LEU A 33 7.90 -20.00 -27.70
C LEU A 33 7.30 -18.72 -27.15
N LEU A 34 6.04 -18.42 -27.47
CA LEU A 34 5.37 -17.18 -27.08
C LEU A 34 5.17 -17.08 -25.55
N ASN A 35 4.89 -18.20 -24.89
CA ASN A 35 4.80 -18.26 -23.43
C ASN A 35 6.15 -18.17 -22.73
N GLY A 36 7.24 -18.55 -23.40
CA GLY A 36 8.60 -18.53 -22.85
C GLY A 36 9.36 -17.22 -23.08
N VAL A 37 8.82 -16.29 -23.88
CA VAL A 37 9.49 -14.98 -24.12
C VAL A 37 9.37 -14.13 -22.87
N THR A 38 10.53 -13.69 -22.36
CA THR A 38 10.64 -12.79 -21.22
C THR A 38 11.68 -11.71 -21.49
N LEU A 39 11.62 -10.62 -20.74
CA LEU A 39 12.65 -9.58 -20.80
C LEU A 39 13.89 -10.03 -20.06
N LEU A 40 15.05 -9.83 -20.67
CA LEU A 40 16.31 -10.01 -19.96
C LEU A 40 16.63 -8.78 -19.10
N PRO A 41 17.25 -8.95 -17.93
CA PRO A 41 17.78 -7.84 -17.16
C PRO A 41 18.71 -6.98 -17.98
N VAL A 42 18.57 -5.67 -17.86
CA VAL A 42 19.45 -4.68 -18.54
C VAL A 42 20.39 -4.10 -17.50
N ASP A 43 21.69 -4.10 -17.81
CA ASP A 43 22.71 -3.50 -16.97
C ASP A 43 22.71 -1.97 -17.08
N ALA A 44 23.22 -1.29 -16.04
CA ALA A 44 23.35 0.17 -16.03
C ALA A 44 24.19 0.70 -17.20
N ALA A 45 25.20 -0.05 -17.64
CA ALA A 45 26.03 0.29 -18.82
C ALA A 45 25.23 0.24 -20.12
N GLN A 46 24.28 -0.68 -20.25
CA GLN A 46 23.43 -0.83 -21.43
C GLN A 46 22.30 0.19 -21.48
N SER A 47 21.85 0.68 -20.32
CA SER A 47 20.78 1.68 -20.22
C SER A 47 21.23 3.12 -20.43
N ALA A 48 22.50 3.35 -20.75
CA ALA A 48 23.06 4.68 -21.00
C ALA A 48 22.78 5.70 -19.88
N GLY A 49 22.82 5.27 -18.63
CA GLY A 49 22.57 6.09 -17.44
C GLY A 49 21.10 6.27 -17.07
N MET A 50 20.17 5.68 -17.84
CA MET A 50 18.74 5.65 -17.47
C MET A 50 18.46 4.49 -16.52
N ALA A 51 17.40 4.60 -15.73
CA ALA A 51 16.91 3.46 -14.97
C ALA A 51 16.54 2.30 -15.92
N PRO A 52 16.95 1.06 -15.65
CA PRO A 52 16.76 -0.08 -16.57
C PRO A 52 15.32 -0.30 -17.04
N ASN A 53 14.35 -0.13 -16.14
CA ASN A 53 12.93 -0.23 -16.48
C ASN A 53 12.45 0.87 -17.43
N ILE A 54 12.94 2.10 -17.26
CA ILE A 54 12.64 3.23 -18.15
C ILE A 54 13.25 2.99 -19.53
N PHE A 55 14.48 2.49 -19.59
CA PHE A 55 15.13 2.11 -20.85
C PHE A 55 14.35 1.02 -21.58
N MET A 56 13.89 -0.02 -20.88
CA MET A 56 13.07 -1.08 -21.48
C MET A 56 11.74 -0.53 -22.02
N LEU A 57 11.04 0.31 -21.24
CA LEU A 57 9.78 0.93 -21.68
C LEU A 57 10.01 1.78 -22.95
N ARG A 58 11.06 2.59 -22.99
CA ARG A 58 11.42 3.36 -24.18
C ARG A 58 11.65 2.47 -25.40
N THR A 59 12.38 1.37 -25.22
CA THR A 59 12.69 0.43 -26.29
C THR A 59 11.43 -0.29 -26.81
N LEU A 60 10.52 -0.67 -25.93
CA LEU A 60 9.28 -1.34 -26.31
C LEU A 60 8.24 -0.39 -26.91
N ALA A 61 8.21 0.87 -26.50
CA ALA A 61 7.30 1.88 -27.03
C ALA A 61 7.73 2.44 -28.41
N ALA A 62 8.97 2.20 -28.84
CA ALA A 62 9.47 2.72 -30.10
C ALA A 62 8.72 2.15 -31.33
N ALA A 63 8.54 2.95 -32.37
CA ALA A 63 7.86 2.51 -33.61
C ALA A 63 8.54 1.30 -34.29
N ASN A 64 9.85 1.17 -34.14
CA ASN A 64 10.65 0.04 -34.63
C ASN A 64 10.94 -0.99 -33.51
N SER A 65 10.09 -1.05 -32.51
CA SER A 65 10.25 -1.91 -31.35
C SER A 65 10.45 -3.38 -31.72
N PRO A 66 11.32 -4.11 -31.03
CA PRO A 66 11.43 -5.55 -31.15
C PRO A 66 10.10 -6.28 -30.87
N LEU A 67 9.27 -5.72 -29.96
CA LEU A 67 7.95 -6.24 -29.65
C LEU A 67 7.01 -6.21 -30.87
N VAL A 68 7.00 -5.10 -31.62
CA VAL A 68 6.22 -4.96 -32.86
C VAL A 68 6.63 -6.02 -33.87
N SER A 69 7.93 -6.21 -34.04
CA SER A 69 8.48 -7.21 -34.96
C SER A 69 8.15 -8.64 -34.55
N LEU A 70 8.27 -8.94 -33.26
CA LEU A 70 7.96 -10.26 -32.69
C LEU A 70 6.47 -10.61 -32.89
N VAL A 71 5.57 -9.72 -32.49
CA VAL A 71 4.13 -9.96 -32.57
C VAL A 71 3.68 -10.08 -34.02
N ARG A 72 4.18 -9.21 -34.90
CA ARG A 72 3.90 -9.26 -36.33
C ARG A 72 4.30 -10.60 -36.94
N GLU A 73 5.52 -11.07 -36.67
CA GLU A 73 5.99 -12.34 -37.21
C GLU A 73 5.23 -13.53 -36.60
N ALA A 74 4.97 -13.50 -35.29
CA ALA A 74 4.16 -14.53 -34.66
C ALA A 74 2.78 -14.66 -35.30
N VAL A 75 2.07 -13.54 -35.47
CA VAL A 75 0.74 -13.52 -36.14
C VAL A 75 0.84 -14.05 -37.58
N LYS A 76 1.85 -13.63 -38.33
CA LYS A 76 2.06 -14.11 -39.72
C LYS A 76 2.30 -15.60 -39.77
N GLN A 77 3.09 -16.15 -38.88
CA GLN A 77 3.43 -17.58 -38.89
C GLN A 77 2.30 -18.46 -38.31
N THR A 78 1.47 -17.92 -37.43
CA THR A 78 0.36 -18.64 -36.82
C THR A 78 -1.00 -18.40 -37.52
N THR A 79 -0.99 -17.74 -38.71
CA THR A 79 -2.17 -17.58 -39.57
C THR A 79 -1.90 -18.29 -40.91
N LEU A 80 -2.01 -19.61 -40.88
CA LEU A 80 -1.63 -20.44 -42.03
C LEU A 80 -2.61 -20.35 -43.19
N THR A 81 -3.88 -20.07 -42.90
CA THR A 81 -4.94 -19.89 -43.93
C THR A 81 -4.78 -18.57 -44.68
N ALA A 82 -4.01 -17.59 -44.19
CA ALA A 82 -3.67 -16.36 -44.90
C ALA A 82 -2.72 -16.60 -46.10
N LYS A 83 -1.90 -17.64 -46.01
CA LYS A 83 -1.10 -18.10 -47.12
C LYS A 83 -1.98 -19.01 -47.95
N GLY A 84 -2.81 -18.42 -48.83
CA GLY A 84 -3.61 -19.21 -49.75
C GLY A 84 -2.73 -20.16 -50.55
N PRO A 85 -3.14 -21.41 -50.72
CA PRO A 85 -2.41 -22.31 -51.60
C PRO A 85 -2.65 -21.87 -53.04
N ASP A 86 -1.87 -20.96 -53.56
CA ASP A 86 -1.74 -20.77 -55.00
C ASP A 86 -0.88 -21.89 -55.60
N ILE A 87 -1.23 -23.15 -55.23
CA ILE A 87 -0.71 -24.32 -55.94
C ILE A 87 -1.35 -24.40 -57.35
N ALA A 88 -2.50 -23.76 -57.56
CA ALA A 88 -3.16 -23.71 -58.86
C ALA A 88 -2.46 -22.80 -59.86
N GLU A 89 -1.77 -21.75 -59.44
CA GLU A 89 -1.01 -20.82 -60.31
C GLU A 89 0.38 -21.37 -60.70
N THR A 90 0.93 -22.24 -59.88
CA THR A 90 2.27 -22.81 -60.14
C THR A 90 2.24 -23.97 -61.11
N LEU A 91 1.07 -24.56 -61.39
CA LEU A 91 0.88 -25.55 -62.41
C LEU A 91 0.03 -24.99 -63.51
N ASN A 92 0.66 -24.41 -64.54
CA ASN A 92 0.05 -23.91 -65.76
C ASN A 92 -0.66 -25.05 -66.54
N LEU A 93 -1.77 -25.54 -65.98
CA LEU A 93 -2.66 -26.56 -66.59
C LEU A 93 -3.86 -25.90 -67.23
N THR A 94 -3.62 -25.10 -68.26
CA THR A 94 -4.66 -24.76 -69.23
C THR A 94 -4.85 -25.92 -70.18
N ASN A 95 -6.09 -26.41 -70.21
CA ASN A 95 -6.71 -27.36 -71.15
C ASN A 95 -6.40 -28.85 -71.02
N ARG A 96 -7.42 -29.59 -70.50
CA ARG A 96 -8.07 -30.74 -71.19
C ARG A 96 -9.08 -31.48 -70.29
N SER A 97 -10.31 -31.56 -70.86
CA SER A 97 -11.29 -32.65 -70.79
C SER A 97 -11.92 -33.07 -69.42
N ALA A 98 -13.10 -33.67 -69.46
CA ALA A 98 -14.00 -34.15 -68.39
C ALA A 98 -13.38 -34.99 -67.26
N LEU A 99 -12.22 -35.68 -67.52
CA LEU A 99 -11.44 -36.39 -66.51
C LEU A 99 -10.81 -35.42 -65.51
N LEU A 100 -10.43 -34.21 -65.93
CA LEU A 100 -9.85 -33.17 -65.08
C LEU A 100 -10.91 -32.49 -64.19
N SER A 101 -12.20 -32.52 -64.55
CA SER A 101 -13.26 -31.95 -63.70
C SER A 101 -13.48 -32.75 -62.41
N ASN A 102 -13.38 -34.07 -62.45
CA ASN A 102 -13.47 -34.92 -61.28
C ASN A 102 -12.20 -34.87 -60.43
N ALA A 103 -11.04 -34.82 -61.09
CA ALA A 103 -9.76 -34.63 -60.41
C ALA A 103 -9.70 -33.22 -59.75
N LYS A 104 -10.24 -32.21 -60.40
CA LYS A 104 -10.37 -30.84 -59.84
C LYS A 104 -11.30 -30.82 -58.61
N ARG A 105 -12.48 -31.48 -58.69
CA ARG A 105 -13.40 -31.57 -57.55
C ARG A 105 -12.76 -32.29 -56.35
N VAL A 106 -12.07 -33.40 -56.58
CA VAL A 106 -11.36 -34.11 -55.54
C VAL A 106 -10.21 -33.27 -54.94
N ASN A 107 -9.50 -32.55 -55.79
CA ASN A 107 -8.43 -31.61 -55.32
C ASN A 107 -9.01 -30.44 -54.59
N ASP A 108 -10.12 -29.86 -55.02
CA ASP A 108 -10.81 -28.78 -54.33
C ASP A 108 -11.38 -29.24 -52.97
N GLN A 109 -11.91 -30.46 -52.87
CA GLN A 109 -12.34 -31.04 -51.60
C GLN A 109 -11.17 -31.31 -50.65
N LEU A 110 -10.05 -31.80 -51.17
CA LEU A 110 -8.82 -32.01 -50.37
C LEU A 110 -8.27 -30.67 -49.90
N ALA A 111 -8.18 -29.66 -50.76
CA ALA A 111 -7.74 -28.32 -50.40
C ALA A 111 -8.65 -27.67 -49.33
N PHE A 112 -9.98 -27.93 -49.44
CA PHE A 112 -10.95 -27.46 -48.44
C PHE A 112 -10.74 -28.15 -47.06
N GLN A 113 -10.57 -29.47 -47.04
CA GLN A 113 -10.29 -30.21 -45.80
C GLN A 113 -8.97 -29.80 -45.18
N GLU A 114 -7.92 -29.65 -45.97
CA GLU A 114 -6.63 -29.19 -45.54
C GLU A 114 -6.69 -27.78 -44.91
N ARG A 115 -7.37 -26.86 -45.60
CA ARG A 115 -7.57 -25.50 -45.10
C ARG A 115 -8.35 -25.47 -43.77
N ARG A 116 -9.35 -26.35 -43.63
CA ARG A 116 -10.10 -26.52 -42.40
C ARG A 116 -9.21 -27.02 -41.25
N LEU A 117 -8.35 -28.01 -41.54
CA LEU A 117 -7.37 -28.50 -40.53
C LEU A 117 -6.40 -27.42 -40.11
N LEU A 118 -5.87 -26.60 -41.03
CA LEU A 118 -4.99 -25.46 -40.72
C LEU A 118 -5.70 -24.49 -39.78
N GLN A 119 -6.95 -24.16 -40.11
CA GLN A 119 -7.75 -23.26 -39.29
C GLN A 119 -8.06 -23.81 -37.90
N GLU A 120 -8.54 -25.06 -37.81
CA GLU A 120 -8.92 -25.68 -36.55
C GLU A 120 -7.72 -25.96 -35.62
N ARG A 121 -6.58 -26.40 -36.20
CA ARG A 121 -5.42 -26.85 -35.42
C ARG A 121 -4.43 -25.73 -35.10
N VAL A 122 -4.33 -24.70 -35.92
CA VAL A 122 -3.37 -23.61 -35.75
C VAL A 122 -4.07 -22.27 -35.59
N ASP A 123 -4.76 -21.79 -36.63
CA ASP A 123 -5.25 -20.40 -36.65
C ASP A 123 -6.20 -20.07 -35.50
N ASN A 124 -7.08 -21.00 -35.12
CA ASN A 124 -8.01 -20.79 -34.00
C ASN A 124 -7.31 -20.73 -32.64
N ARG A 125 -6.19 -21.43 -32.45
CA ARG A 125 -5.41 -21.39 -31.20
C ARG A 125 -4.78 -20.00 -30.97
N PHE A 126 -4.42 -19.31 -32.05
CA PHE A 126 -3.80 -18.00 -32.00
C PHE A 126 -4.75 -16.87 -32.39
N ALA A 127 -6.06 -17.15 -32.44
CA ALA A 127 -7.07 -16.15 -32.81
C ALA A 127 -7.05 -14.92 -31.92
N ALA A 128 -6.89 -15.10 -30.60
CA ALA A 128 -6.81 -14.00 -29.63
C ALA A 128 -5.61 -13.07 -29.91
N LEU A 129 -4.42 -13.63 -30.21
CA LEU A 129 -3.25 -12.83 -30.56
C LEU A 129 -3.43 -12.08 -31.87
N ARG A 130 -4.04 -12.73 -32.86
CA ARG A 130 -4.35 -12.13 -34.16
C ARG A 130 -5.36 -10.99 -34.03
N GLU A 131 -6.46 -11.23 -33.31
CA GLU A 131 -7.47 -10.21 -33.04
C GLU A 131 -6.89 -9.02 -32.30
N PHE A 132 -6.08 -9.28 -31.28
CA PHE A 132 -5.39 -8.23 -30.53
C PHE A 132 -4.48 -7.39 -31.42
N TYR A 133 -3.72 -8.03 -32.32
CA TYR A 133 -2.79 -7.38 -33.22
C TYR A 133 -3.48 -6.60 -34.34
N SER A 134 -4.41 -7.24 -35.06
CA SER A 134 -5.01 -6.70 -36.27
C SER A 134 -6.35 -6.00 -36.05
N GLY A 135 -7.03 -6.23 -34.92
CA GLY A 135 -8.40 -5.81 -34.69
C GLY A 135 -9.45 -6.72 -35.35
N SER A 136 -9.03 -7.84 -35.95
CA SER A 136 -9.90 -8.84 -36.56
C SER A 136 -9.46 -10.25 -36.22
N PRO A 137 -10.37 -11.16 -35.87
CA PRO A 137 -10.06 -12.55 -35.60
C PRO A 137 -9.71 -13.35 -36.87
N GLN A 138 -9.96 -12.78 -38.05
CA GLN A 138 -9.73 -13.44 -39.35
C GLN A 138 -8.82 -12.60 -40.25
N PRO A 139 -8.04 -13.24 -41.13
CA PRO A 139 -7.30 -12.53 -42.17
C PRO A 139 -8.24 -11.81 -43.12
N ASP A 140 -7.72 -10.78 -43.82
CA ASP A 140 -8.47 -10.11 -44.88
C ASP A 140 -8.94 -11.10 -45.97
N ALA A 141 -10.21 -11.12 -46.28
CA ALA A 141 -10.81 -12.12 -47.17
C ALA A 141 -10.31 -11.99 -48.63
N LYS A 142 -9.80 -10.82 -49.04
CA LYS A 142 -9.35 -10.58 -50.40
C LYS A 142 -7.86 -10.78 -50.58
N THR A 143 -7.09 -10.34 -49.62
CA THR A 143 -5.60 -10.35 -49.69
C THR A 143 -4.99 -11.49 -48.91
N GLY A 144 -5.76 -12.14 -48.01
CA GLY A 144 -5.23 -13.12 -47.05
C GLY A 144 -4.23 -12.51 -46.06
N SER A 145 -4.02 -11.18 -46.08
CA SER A 145 -3.03 -10.53 -45.22
C SER A 145 -3.57 -10.22 -43.83
N VAL A 146 -2.66 -10.15 -42.87
CA VAL A 146 -2.95 -9.68 -41.52
C VAL A 146 -2.15 -8.43 -41.30
N SER A 147 -2.82 -7.30 -41.27
CA SER A 147 -2.22 -5.98 -41.03
C SER A 147 -2.82 -5.33 -39.80
N VAL A 148 -2.04 -4.50 -39.12
CA VAL A 148 -2.53 -3.70 -37.99
C VAL A 148 -3.53 -2.67 -38.50
N MET A 149 -4.75 -2.73 -37.96
CA MET A 149 -5.75 -1.70 -38.25
C MET A 149 -5.58 -0.50 -37.30
N PRO A 150 -5.81 0.73 -37.77
CA PRO A 150 -5.96 1.87 -36.88
C PRO A 150 -7.03 1.57 -35.82
N GLY A 151 -6.70 1.71 -34.53
CA GLY A 151 -7.61 1.41 -33.42
C GLY A 151 -7.60 -0.04 -32.93
N SER A 152 -6.73 -0.91 -33.49
CA SER A 152 -6.53 -2.24 -32.88
C SER A 152 -5.98 -2.11 -31.44
N ALA A 153 -6.25 -3.15 -30.61
CA ALA A 153 -5.74 -3.17 -29.23
C ALA A 153 -4.21 -3.03 -29.20
N PHE A 154 -3.51 -3.68 -30.13
CA PHE A 154 -2.05 -3.60 -30.22
C PHE A 154 -1.54 -2.19 -30.51
N ASN A 155 -2.19 -1.47 -31.44
CA ASN A 155 -1.82 -0.09 -31.77
C ASN A 155 -2.03 0.85 -30.58
N ARG A 156 -3.13 0.66 -29.82
CA ARG A 156 -3.39 1.40 -28.58
C ARG A 156 -2.32 1.12 -27.52
N VAL A 157 -1.94 -0.14 -27.33
CA VAL A 157 -0.91 -0.54 -26.35
C VAL A 157 0.44 0.14 -26.61
N ILE A 158 0.86 0.27 -27.87
CA ILE A 158 2.12 0.96 -28.20
C ILE A 158 2.05 2.44 -27.78
N GLY A 159 0.91 3.11 -28.00
CA GLY A 159 0.69 4.48 -27.53
C GLY A 159 0.74 4.57 -25.99
N GLU A 160 0.00 3.69 -25.30
CA GLU A 160 -0.05 3.64 -23.84
C GLU A 160 1.32 3.29 -23.20
N LEU A 161 2.13 2.45 -23.84
CA LEU A 161 3.52 2.21 -23.39
C LEU A 161 4.38 3.47 -23.46
N ASN A 162 4.18 4.31 -24.48
CA ASN A 162 4.87 5.59 -24.57
C ASN A 162 4.43 6.58 -23.49
N ASP A 163 3.15 6.59 -23.15
CA ASP A 163 2.62 7.37 -22.03
C ASP A 163 3.19 6.89 -20.69
N GLN A 164 3.28 5.56 -20.48
CA GLN A 164 3.93 4.99 -19.31
C GLN A 164 5.43 5.32 -19.25
N TYR A 165 6.14 5.27 -20.37
CA TYR A 165 7.53 5.72 -20.44
C TYR A 165 7.67 7.16 -19.95
N THR A 166 6.84 8.07 -20.46
CA THR A 166 6.84 9.48 -20.07
C THR A 166 6.55 9.66 -18.59
N LEU A 167 5.56 8.92 -18.08
CA LEU A 167 5.17 8.93 -16.66
C LEU A 167 6.33 8.49 -15.75
N PHE A 168 7.02 7.39 -16.09
CA PHE A 168 8.14 6.91 -15.27
C PHE A 168 9.36 7.82 -15.34
N VAL A 169 9.60 8.52 -16.47
CA VAL A 169 10.61 9.58 -16.54
C VAL A 169 10.27 10.75 -15.60
N MET A 170 8.99 11.15 -15.54
CA MET A 170 8.54 12.18 -14.60
C MET A 170 8.71 11.72 -13.13
N TYR A 171 8.40 10.47 -12.83
CA TYR A 171 8.58 9.92 -11.49
C TYR A 171 10.06 9.87 -11.07
N ASP A 172 10.94 9.43 -11.96
CA ASP A 172 12.38 9.40 -11.70
C ASP A 172 12.93 10.81 -11.43
N ASN A 173 12.54 11.79 -12.22
CA ASN A 173 12.93 13.19 -12.02
C ASN A 173 12.41 13.75 -10.68
N ALA A 174 11.17 13.44 -10.30
CA ALA A 174 10.58 13.89 -9.04
C ALA A 174 11.32 13.28 -7.85
N LEU A 175 11.64 11.97 -7.90
CA LEU A 175 12.44 11.30 -6.89
C LEU A 175 13.84 11.91 -6.76
N GLN A 176 14.52 12.21 -7.87
CA GLN A 176 15.83 12.87 -7.85
C GLN A 176 15.76 14.30 -7.27
N ALA A 177 14.65 15.00 -7.49
CA ALA A 177 14.42 16.33 -6.94
C ALA A 177 14.06 16.32 -5.44
N GLY A 178 13.82 15.14 -4.85
CA GLY A 178 13.37 15.03 -3.46
C GLY A 178 11.87 15.30 -3.27
N ASP A 179 11.08 15.27 -4.34
CA ASP A 179 9.63 15.49 -4.36
C ASP A 179 8.93 14.18 -4.76
N PRO A 180 8.61 13.30 -3.78
CA PRO A 180 8.08 11.97 -4.09
C PRO A 180 6.77 12.03 -4.86
N PRO A 181 6.66 11.31 -5.99
CA PRO A 181 5.50 11.40 -6.87
C PRO A 181 4.25 10.78 -6.26
N ALA A 182 3.10 11.40 -6.54
CA ALA A 182 1.80 10.82 -6.24
C ALA A 182 1.47 9.71 -7.24
N LEU A 183 1.40 8.46 -6.77
CA LEU A 183 1.04 7.31 -7.59
C LEU A 183 -0.48 7.18 -7.69
N SER A 184 -1.03 7.44 -8.89
CA SER A 184 -2.47 7.34 -9.13
C SER A 184 -2.89 5.92 -9.54
N GLU A 185 -4.13 5.53 -9.21
CA GLU A 185 -4.71 4.27 -9.71
C GLU A 185 -4.83 4.24 -11.24
N ALA A 186 -5.05 5.39 -11.87
CA ALA A 186 -5.11 5.50 -13.32
C ALA A 186 -3.81 5.07 -13.98
N ALA A 187 -2.66 5.41 -13.38
CA ALA A 187 -1.35 5.00 -13.87
C ALA A 187 -1.14 3.49 -13.82
N ARG A 188 -1.78 2.78 -12.87
CA ARG A 188 -1.66 1.31 -12.69
C ARG A 188 -2.62 0.51 -13.58
N ARG A 189 -3.62 1.14 -14.19
CA ARG A 189 -4.62 0.42 -15.01
C ARG A 189 -4.00 -0.43 -16.10
N LEU A 190 -2.99 0.11 -16.79
CA LEU A 190 -2.33 -0.62 -17.86
C LEU A 190 -1.62 -1.88 -17.35
N ALA A 191 -1.00 -1.82 -16.17
CA ALA A 191 -0.37 -2.98 -15.54
C ALA A 191 -1.39 -4.09 -15.26
N VAL A 192 -2.56 -3.72 -14.72
CA VAL A 192 -3.67 -4.67 -14.45
C VAL A 192 -4.26 -5.20 -15.74
N GLU A 193 -4.50 -4.34 -16.74
CA GLU A 193 -5.05 -4.74 -18.03
C GLU A 193 -4.11 -5.70 -18.78
N SER A 194 -2.81 -5.45 -18.70
CA SER A 194 -1.79 -6.25 -19.40
C SER A 194 -1.73 -7.71 -18.94
N ASP A 195 -2.22 -8.04 -17.75
CA ASP A 195 -2.34 -9.41 -17.27
C ASP A 195 -3.37 -10.25 -18.04
N THR A 196 -4.29 -9.59 -18.74
CA THR A 196 -5.34 -10.25 -19.55
C THR A 196 -4.94 -10.42 -21.01
N TRP A 197 -3.79 -9.87 -21.43
CA TRP A 197 -3.38 -9.87 -22.83
C TRP A 197 -2.84 -11.23 -23.30
N PRO A 198 -2.91 -11.53 -24.60
CA PRO A 198 -2.34 -12.77 -25.11
C PRO A 198 -0.82 -12.76 -25.01
N ALA A 199 -0.23 -13.96 -24.84
CA ALA A 199 1.22 -14.12 -24.95
C ALA A 199 1.70 -13.74 -26.37
N PRO A 200 2.90 -13.11 -26.51
CA PRO A 200 3.91 -12.83 -25.49
C PRO A 200 3.72 -11.53 -24.73
N LEU A 201 2.73 -10.70 -25.07
CA LEU A 201 2.53 -9.35 -24.53
C LEU A 201 2.39 -9.37 -23.01
N LYS A 202 1.50 -10.23 -22.49
CA LYS A 202 1.32 -10.43 -21.05
C LYS A 202 2.65 -10.71 -20.33
N ASN A 203 3.44 -11.63 -20.85
CA ASN A 203 4.67 -12.09 -20.20
C ASN A 203 5.80 -11.03 -20.23
N ILE A 204 5.71 -10.07 -21.14
CA ILE A 204 6.68 -8.99 -21.32
C ILE A 204 6.25 -7.75 -20.55
N ILE A 205 5.01 -7.29 -20.76
CA ILE A 205 4.57 -5.96 -20.34
C ILE A 205 4.11 -5.94 -18.88
N ALA A 206 3.31 -6.93 -18.45
CA ALA A 206 2.80 -6.95 -17.09
C ALA A 206 3.91 -7.01 -16.03
N PRO A 207 4.93 -7.89 -16.13
CA PRO A 207 6.04 -7.89 -15.18
C PRO A 207 6.85 -6.60 -15.20
N LEU A 208 7.08 -6.01 -16.38
CA LEU A 208 7.83 -4.76 -16.52
C LEU A 208 7.12 -3.59 -15.81
N LEU A 209 5.82 -3.42 -16.07
CA LEU A 209 5.03 -2.36 -15.45
C LEU A 209 4.91 -2.58 -13.93
N ASN A 210 4.59 -3.78 -13.49
CA ASN A 210 4.48 -4.12 -12.08
C ASN A 210 5.81 -3.86 -11.34
N HIS A 211 6.93 -4.31 -11.90
CA HIS A 211 8.25 -4.05 -11.33
C HIS A 211 8.57 -2.54 -11.29
N SER A 212 8.23 -1.81 -12.36
CA SER A 212 8.46 -0.36 -12.41
C SER A 212 7.66 0.38 -11.34
N PHE A 213 6.40 0.02 -11.11
CA PHE A 213 5.59 0.59 -10.04
C PHE A 213 6.12 0.23 -8.66
N GLN A 214 6.46 -1.03 -8.43
CA GLN A 214 7.04 -1.48 -7.14
C GLN A 214 8.34 -0.72 -6.81
N LYS A 215 9.19 -0.49 -7.81
CA LYS A 215 10.42 0.29 -7.64
C LYS A 215 10.11 1.73 -7.22
N VAL A 216 9.28 2.45 -7.97
CA VAL A 216 8.90 3.84 -7.64
C VAL A 216 8.22 3.91 -6.27
N GLU A 217 7.37 2.96 -5.93
CA GLU A 217 6.72 2.88 -4.61
C GLU A 217 7.73 2.70 -3.48
N GLY A 218 8.68 1.80 -3.65
CA GLY A 218 9.73 1.55 -2.66
C GLY A 218 10.62 2.76 -2.45
N GLU A 219 11.07 3.41 -3.54
CA GLU A 219 11.90 4.61 -3.49
C GLU A 219 11.13 5.79 -2.88
N THR A 220 9.85 5.98 -3.25
CA THR A 220 8.97 6.99 -2.66
C THR A 220 8.81 6.80 -1.16
N LEU A 221 8.56 5.56 -0.70
CA LEU A 221 8.46 5.25 0.73
C LEU A 221 9.75 5.54 1.47
N THR A 222 10.87 5.10 0.94
CA THR A 222 12.20 5.33 1.53
C THR A 222 12.46 6.83 1.68
N GLN A 223 12.14 7.60 0.66
CA GLN A 223 12.31 9.05 0.69
C GLN A 223 11.37 9.72 1.69
N GLN A 224 10.10 9.32 1.74
CA GLN A 224 9.14 9.82 2.72
C GLN A 224 9.57 9.49 4.15
N GLN A 225 10.02 8.26 4.40
CA GLN A 225 10.53 7.86 5.72
C GLN A 225 11.77 8.67 6.11
N GLY A 226 12.70 8.87 5.17
CA GLY A 226 13.87 9.74 5.38
C GLY A 226 13.47 11.18 5.70
N ALA A 227 12.51 11.74 4.99
CA ALA A 227 12.01 13.09 5.24
C ALA A 227 11.28 13.21 6.59
N ILE A 228 10.49 12.20 6.97
CA ILE A 228 9.86 12.13 8.31
C ILE A 228 10.93 12.04 9.40
N ALA A 229 11.94 11.20 9.21
CA ALA A 229 13.02 11.01 10.19
C ALA A 229 13.90 12.27 10.34
N ALA A 230 14.19 12.96 9.25
CA ALA A 230 14.97 14.19 9.23
C ALA A 230 14.19 15.43 9.73
N GLY A 231 12.89 15.49 9.48
CA GLY A 231 12.02 16.60 9.89
C GLY A 231 11.44 16.39 11.29
N PRO A 232 10.17 15.96 11.41
CA PRO A 232 9.51 15.79 12.71
C PRO A 232 10.19 14.73 13.60
N GLY A 233 10.82 13.72 13.01
CA GLY A 233 11.57 12.71 13.76
C GLY A 233 12.79 13.27 14.49
N GLU A 234 13.53 14.14 13.85
CA GLU A 234 14.69 14.81 14.49
C GLU A 234 14.25 15.74 15.63
N LEU A 235 13.15 16.48 15.41
CA LEU A 235 12.56 17.31 16.48
C LEU A 235 12.09 16.45 17.66
N CYS A 236 11.52 15.29 17.37
CA CYS A 236 11.11 14.33 18.38
C CYS A 236 12.30 13.84 19.21
N ARG A 237 13.33 13.32 18.56
CA ARG A 237 14.52 12.78 19.24
C ARG A 237 15.22 13.83 20.10
N ARG A 238 15.39 15.03 19.59
CA ARG A 238 16.11 16.10 20.34
C ARG A 238 15.30 16.69 21.47
N GLY A 239 14.00 16.85 21.28
CA GLY A 239 13.16 17.62 22.19
C GLY A 239 12.27 16.79 23.12
N ILE A 240 11.92 15.58 22.71
CA ILE A 240 10.84 14.79 23.27
C ILE A 240 11.32 13.45 23.83
N GLU A 241 12.17 12.74 23.08
CA GLU A 241 12.60 11.38 23.39
C GLU A 241 13.31 11.30 24.75
N GLY A 242 13.02 10.24 25.51
CA GLY A 242 13.66 9.98 26.79
C GLY A 242 13.32 10.96 27.91
N ARG A 243 12.26 11.78 27.74
CA ARG A 243 11.83 12.76 28.75
C ARG A 243 10.44 12.47 29.30
N TYR A 244 10.22 12.82 30.55
CA TYR A 244 8.91 12.76 31.17
C TYR A 244 7.93 13.79 30.52
N PRO A 245 6.68 13.45 30.24
CA PRO A 245 5.91 12.28 30.69
C PRO A 245 5.90 11.11 29.70
N LEU A 246 6.69 11.12 28.63
CA LEU A 246 6.73 10.05 27.61
C LEU A 246 7.65 8.89 27.99
N SER A 247 8.51 9.10 28.96
CA SER A 247 9.36 8.07 29.56
C SER A 247 9.56 8.34 31.05
N ASP A 248 9.98 7.32 31.78
CA ASP A 248 10.37 7.46 33.20
C ASP A 248 11.74 8.14 33.26
N SER A 249 11.76 9.45 33.45
CA SER A 249 12.96 10.30 33.42
C SER A 249 12.81 11.49 34.37
N ASP A 250 13.95 11.88 34.97
CA ASP A 250 14.05 13.12 35.77
C ASP A 250 14.04 14.38 34.88
N GLN A 251 14.24 14.21 33.57
CA GLN A 251 14.17 15.34 32.63
C GLN A 251 12.74 15.46 32.08
N GLU A 252 12.12 16.63 32.33
CA GLU A 252 10.77 16.90 31.87
C GLU A 252 10.75 17.71 30.57
N ILE A 253 9.71 17.48 29.76
CA ILE A 253 9.36 18.35 28.65
C ILE A 253 8.54 19.53 29.22
N SER A 254 8.87 20.76 28.87
CA SER A 254 7.99 21.89 29.23
C SER A 254 6.64 21.76 28.48
N LEU A 255 5.52 22.21 29.10
CA LEU A 255 4.22 22.22 28.44
C LEU A 255 4.26 22.97 27.09
N ASN A 256 4.94 24.10 27.02
CA ASN A 256 5.07 24.86 25.77
C ASN A 256 5.78 24.04 24.67
N GLN A 257 6.82 23.28 25.02
CA GLN A 257 7.54 22.44 24.06
C GLN A 257 6.66 21.25 23.60
N PHE A 258 5.91 20.66 24.53
CA PHE A 258 4.96 19.60 24.25
C PHE A 258 3.83 20.09 23.31
N GLU A 259 3.26 21.26 23.62
CA GLU A 259 2.22 21.92 22.83
C GLU A 259 2.69 22.28 21.42
N ARG A 260 3.91 22.80 21.27
CA ARG A 260 4.51 23.10 19.96
C ARG A 260 4.76 21.86 19.11
N PHE A 261 4.91 20.71 19.72
CA PHE A 261 5.15 19.48 18.99
C PHE A 261 3.83 18.77 18.65
N PHE A 262 2.94 18.55 19.62
CA PHE A 262 1.72 17.74 19.48
C PHE A 262 0.45 18.55 19.15
N GLY A 263 0.38 19.81 19.52
CA GLY A 263 -0.81 20.64 19.38
C GLY A 263 -1.24 20.88 17.94
N ALA A 264 -2.45 21.37 17.75
CA ALA A 264 -2.95 21.75 16.44
C ALA A 264 -2.09 22.87 15.82
N GLY A 265 -1.61 22.67 14.60
CA GLY A 265 -0.62 23.53 13.93
C GLY A 265 0.81 23.37 14.49
N GLY A 266 1.05 22.48 15.44
CA GLY A 266 2.40 22.13 15.91
C GLY A 266 3.20 21.33 14.88
N ALA A 267 4.43 20.95 15.24
CA ALA A 267 5.38 20.37 14.29
C ALA A 267 4.85 19.09 13.59
N LEU A 268 4.19 18.19 14.33
CA LEU A 268 3.60 16.99 13.74
C LEU A 268 2.43 17.31 12.83
N ASP A 269 1.50 18.14 13.28
CA ASP A 269 0.29 18.49 12.54
C ASP A 269 0.64 19.27 11.27
N ALA A 270 1.49 20.27 11.37
CA ALA A 270 1.93 21.08 10.22
C ALA A 270 2.62 20.22 9.15
N TYR A 271 3.51 19.31 9.55
CA TYR A 271 4.15 18.41 8.62
C TYR A 271 3.14 17.47 7.95
N PHE A 272 2.23 16.90 8.73
CA PHE A 272 1.20 15.99 8.21
C PHE A 272 0.32 16.69 7.18
N GLN A 273 -0.18 17.89 7.50
CA GLN A 273 -1.04 18.65 6.60
C GLN A 273 -0.32 19.07 5.31
N ALA A 274 0.96 19.45 5.41
CA ALA A 274 1.73 19.89 4.25
C ALA A 274 2.16 18.76 3.32
N HIS A 275 2.43 17.54 3.84
CA HIS A 275 3.11 16.50 3.07
C HIS A 275 2.37 15.16 2.98
N LEU A 276 1.42 14.87 3.87
CA LEU A 276 0.83 13.54 4.00
C LEU A 276 -0.69 13.49 3.90
N ALA A 277 -1.40 14.58 4.18
CA ALA A 277 -2.87 14.60 4.31
C ALA A 277 -3.59 14.06 3.05
N ASP A 278 -3.12 14.42 1.86
CA ASP A 278 -3.72 13.97 0.60
C ASP A 278 -3.44 12.50 0.27
N SER A 279 -2.36 11.94 0.81
CA SER A 279 -1.88 10.59 0.49
C SER A 279 -2.23 9.55 1.54
N VAL A 280 -2.70 9.94 2.74
CA VAL A 280 -2.96 9.05 3.87
C VAL A 280 -4.46 8.83 4.08
N ASP A 281 -4.84 7.59 4.36
CA ASP A 281 -6.16 7.18 4.84
C ASP A 281 -6.13 7.07 6.37
N THR A 282 -6.62 8.11 7.04
CA THR A 282 -6.69 8.21 8.50
C THR A 282 -7.92 7.51 9.10
N THR A 283 -8.81 6.97 8.28
CA THR A 283 -9.99 6.21 8.74
C THR A 283 -9.65 4.75 9.02
N ALA A 284 -8.56 4.25 8.45
CA ALA A 284 -8.02 2.93 8.75
C ALA A 284 -7.28 2.93 10.09
N SER A 285 -7.25 1.79 10.77
CA SER A 285 -6.45 1.58 11.99
C SER A 285 -5.67 0.25 11.86
N PRO A 286 -4.34 0.28 11.79
CA PRO A 286 -3.47 1.47 11.76
C PRO A 286 -3.63 2.32 10.49
N TRP A 287 -3.20 3.59 10.55
CA TRP A 287 -3.18 4.49 9.39
C TRP A 287 -2.36 3.91 8.23
N ARG A 288 -2.79 4.16 7.01
CA ARG A 288 -2.12 3.65 5.81
C ARG A 288 -2.11 4.68 4.68
N TYR A 289 -1.20 4.51 3.75
CA TYR A 289 -1.24 5.27 2.51
C TYR A 289 -2.41 4.81 1.63
N LYS A 290 -3.10 5.74 0.98
CA LYS A 290 -4.20 5.44 0.06
C LYS A 290 -3.73 4.48 -1.04
N GLY A 291 -4.51 3.41 -1.29
CA GLY A 291 -4.17 2.37 -2.26
C GLY A 291 -3.08 1.39 -1.81
N ARG A 292 -2.65 1.42 -0.52
CA ARG A 292 -1.67 0.47 0.04
C ARG A 292 -2.23 -0.22 1.28
N ALA A 293 -1.70 -1.40 1.56
CA ALA A 293 -2.06 -2.15 2.78
C ALA A 293 -1.29 -1.67 4.02
N GLN A 294 -0.16 -0.99 3.84
CA GLN A 294 0.79 -0.63 4.91
C GLN A 294 0.89 0.90 5.07
N GLY A 295 1.24 1.32 6.29
CA GLY A 295 1.41 2.73 6.69
C GLY A 295 2.75 2.96 7.39
N GLU A 296 3.83 2.45 6.83
CA GLU A 296 5.17 2.59 7.39
C GLU A 296 5.54 4.07 7.58
N GLY A 297 6.05 4.41 8.77
CA GLY A 297 6.37 5.78 9.16
C GLY A 297 5.18 6.62 9.65
N LEU A 298 3.93 6.17 9.49
CA LEU A 298 2.74 6.93 9.91
C LEU A 298 2.45 6.82 11.42
N GLY A 299 3.00 5.84 12.11
CA GLY A 299 2.76 5.60 13.54
C GLY A 299 3.06 6.83 14.43
N LEU A 300 4.07 7.63 14.08
CA LEU A 300 4.36 8.90 14.77
C LEU A 300 3.16 9.86 14.74
N PHE A 301 2.52 10.00 13.59
CA PHE A 301 1.39 10.92 13.40
C PHE A 301 0.10 10.37 14.00
N GLU A 302 -0.14 9.06 13.88
CA GLU A 302 -1.29 8.39 14.48
C GLU A 302 -1.25 8.50 16.01
N GLN A 303 -0.10 8.16 16.63
CA GLN A 303 0.11 8.28 18.07
C GLN A 303 0.03 9.75 18.52
N GLY A 304 0.68 10.67 17.79
CA GLY A 304 0.62 12.09 18.08
C GLY A 304 -0.80 12.67 18.01
N THR A 305 -1.61 12.22 17.05
CA THR A 305 -3.02 12.59 16.94
C THR A 305 -3.85 12.05 18.08
N ALA A 306 -3.59 10.81 18.51
CA ALA A 306 -4.25 10.21 19.67
C ALA A 306 -3.92 11.00 20.95
N LEU A 307 -2.66 11.35 21.18
CA LEU A 307 -2.23 12.19 22.30
C LEU A 307 -2.86 13.58 22.25
N ARG A 308 -2.91 14.21 21.09
CA ARG A 308 -3.58 15.50 20.90
C ARG A 308 -5.06 15.41 21.27
N SER A 309 -5.77 14.41 20.77
CA SER A 309 -7.19 14.22 21.06
C SER A 309 -7.47 13.94 22.52
N ALA A 310 -6.52 13.30 23.23
CA ALA A 310 -6.65 12.97 24.64
C ALA A 310 -6.34 14.15 25.58
N LEU A 311 -5.37 15.01 25.23
CA LEU A 311 -4.79 15.99 26.14
C LEU A 311 -5.10 17.45 25.77
N PHE A 312 -5.46 17.75 24.50
CA PHE A 312 -5.59 19.13 24.01
C PHE A 312 -7.05 19.50 23.84
N GLN A 313 -7.77 19.68 24.94
CA GLN A 313 -9.19 20.11 24.94
C GLN A 313 -9.34 21.63 24.92
N GLY A 314 -8.27 22.39 25.17
CA GLY A 314 -8.27 23.84 25.20
C GLY A 314 -7.79 24.52 23.91
N GLU A 315 -8.23 25.78 23.71
CA GLU A 315 -7.79 26.66 22.61
C GLU A 315 -7.76 25.98 21.21
N ASN A 316 -8.85 25.32 20.84
CA ASN A 316 -8.97 24.62 19.54
C ASN A 316 -7.89 23.55 19.32
N GLY A 317 -7.50 22.83 20.35
CA GLY A 317 -6.50 21.76 20.28
C GLY A 317 -5.05 22.23 20.29
N ARG A 318 -4.79 23.48 20.64
CA ARG A 318 -3.42 24.05 20.69
C ARG A 318 -2.78 23.96 22.06
N LYS A 319 -3.59 23.94 23.11
CA LYS A 319 -3.13 23.92 24.50
C LYS A 319 -3.55 22.65 25.19
N VAL A 320 -2.66 22.13 26.02
CA VAL A 320 -2.98 21.02 26.93
C VAL A 320 -4.05 21.52 27.91
N ALA A 321 -5.13 20.76 28.01
CA ALA A 321 -6.22 21.08 28.93
C ALA A 321 -7.03 19.81 29.21
N LEU A 322 -7.24 19.50 30.49
CA LEU A 322 -8.07 18.38 30.95
C LEU A 322 -9.05 18.89 31.99
N ASP A 323 -10.31 18.53 31.84
CA ASP A 323 -11.34 18.68 32.86
C ASP A 323 -11.39 17.40 33.69
N LEU A 324 -11.13 17.52 34.98
CA LEU A 324 -11.00 16.42 35.89
C LEU A 324 -11.98 16.53 37.04
N SER A 325 -12.42 15.39 37.54
CA SER A 325 -13.04 15.34 38.85
C SER A 325 -12.36 14.29 39.75
N VAL A 326 -12.18 14.63 41.02
CA VAL A 326 -11.58 13.80 42.03
C VAL A 326 -12.53 13.66 43.21
N ALA A 327 -12.81 12.47 43.66
CA ALA A 327 -13.64 12.19 44.84
C ALA A 327 -12.92 11.21 45.75
N VAL A 328 -12.96 11.43 47.09
CA VAL A 328 -12.48 10.47 48.06
C VAL A 328 -13.55 9.37 48.25
N VAL A 329 -13.23 8.16 47.80
CA VAL A 329 -14.14 7.01 47.89
C VAL A 329 -13.81 6.08 49.05
N TYR A 330 -12.58 6.16 49.57
CA TYR A 330 -12.18 5.48 50.80
C TYR A 330 -11.12 6.32 51.54
N MET A 331 -11.24 6.39 52.85
CA MET A 331 -10.24 6.99 53.73
C MET A 331 -10.11 6.16 54.99
N ASP A 332 -8.85 5.84 55.37
CA ASP A 332 -8.55 5.08 56.57
C ASP A 332 -9.23 5.72 57.82
N PRO A 333 -9.92 4.97 58.67
CA PRO A 333 -10.62 5.52 59.85
C PRO A 333 -9.73 6.29 60.81
N SER A 334 -8.43 6.08 60.82
CA SER A 334 -7.48 6.82 61.67
C SER A 334 -7.15 8.24 61.12
N ILE A 335 -7.53 8.55 59.88
CA ILE A 335 -7.47 9.89 59.32
C ILE A 335 -8.76 10.61 59.66
N THR A 336 -8.72 11.61 60.47
CA THR A 336 -9.89 12.38 60.84
C THR A 336 -10.23 13.45 59.85
N ARG A 337 -9.24 13.95 59.12
CA ARG A 337 -9.36 15.03 58.15
C ARG A 337 -8.29 14.88 57.04
N LEU A 338 -8.71 15.03 55.81
CA LEU A 338 -7.86 15.07 54.64
C LEU A 338 -8.02 16.43 53.93
N GLN A 339 -6.95 17.22 53.85
CA GLN A 339 -6.91 18.40 53.05
C GLN A 339 -6.34 18.09 51.68
N MET A 340 -6.98 18.61 50.67
CA MET A 340 -6.62 18.39 49.25
C MET A 340 -6.55 19.72 48.53
N GLN A 341 -5.51 19.91 47.76
CA GLN A 341 -5.36 21.03 46.84
C GLN A 341 -4.96 20.49 45.46
N PHE A 342 -5.70 20.89 44.44
CA PHE A 342 -5.40 20.64 43.03
C PHE A 342 -5.39 22.00 42.33
N ASP A 343 -4.20 22.50 42.07
CA ASP A 343 -3.94 23.87 41.59
C ASP A 343 -4.59 24.94 42.48
N ASP A 344 -5.56 25.66 41.95
CA ASP A 344 -6.30 26.75 42.65
C ASP A 344 -7.51 26.23 43.42
N VAL A 345 -7.86 24.96 43.28
CA VAL A 345 -9.02 24.35 43.93
C VAL A 345 -8.60 23.56 45.18
N ALA A 346 -9.15 23.93 46.32
CA ALA A 346 -8.89 23.25 47.59
C ALA A 346 -10.17 22.74 48.23
N ALA A 347 -10.09 21.59 48.89
CA ALA A 347 -11.16 20.99 49.62
C ALA A 347 -10.70 20.26 50.86
N GLU A 348 -11.63 19.99 51.78
CA GLU A 348 -11.42 19.19 52.97
C GLU A 348 -12.42 18.06 53.00
N TYR A 349 -11.99 16.84 53.39
CA TYR A 349 -12.84 15.66 53.54
C TYR A 349 -12.68 15.03 54.94
N SER A 350 -13.80 14.75 55.63
CA SER A 350 -13.82 14.25 56.98
C SER A 350 -14.90 13.16 57.12
N HIS A 351 -14.78 12.03 56.39
CA HIS A 351 -15.70 10.91 56.37
C HIS A 351 -17.17 11.27 56.04
N GLY A 352 -17.38 12.32 55.25
CA GLY A 352 -18.68 12.75 54.78
C GLY A 352 -19.16 11.97 53.54
N PRO A 353 -20.25 12.38 52.91
CA PRO A 353 -20.67 11.90 51.59
C PRO A 353 -19.59 12.08 50.56
N VAL A 354 -19.49 11.16 49.60
CA VAL A 354 -18.58 11.28 48.47
C VAL A 354 -18.97 12.50 47.61
N THR A 355 -18.14 13.48 47.59
CA THR A 355 -18.39 14.75 46.86
C THR A 355 -17.27 14.94 45.85
N PRO A 356 -17.57 14.95 44.54
CA PRO A 356 -16.55 15.24 43.53
C PRO A 356 -16.04 16.68 43.59
N LEU A 357 -14.73 16.84 43.52
CA LEU A 357 -14.04 18.11 43.35
C LEU A 357 -13.68 18.25 41.88
N PHE A 358 -14.16 19.27 41.21
CA PHE A 358 -13.88 19.56 39.82
C PHE A 358 -12.76 20.55 39.69
N PHE A 359 -11.82 20.31 38.82
CA PHE A 359 -10.73 21.22 38.50
C PHE A 359 -10.26 21.07 37.07
N HIS A 360 -9.61 22.09 36.57
CA HIS A 360 -9.01 22.13 35.25
C HIS A 360 -7.50 22.02 35.37
N TRP A 361 -6.87 21.19 34.50
CA TRP A 361 -5.42 21.03 34.49
C TRP A 361 -4.86 21.22 33.07
N PRO A 362 -3.76 21.98 32.88
CA PRO A 362 -3.09 22.84 33.85
C PRO A 362 -4.02 23.98 34.30
N GLY A 363 -3.91 24.33 35.56
CA GLY A 363 -4.73 25.41 36.14
C GLY A 363 -4.15 26.80 36.00
N GLY A 364 -4.61 27.73 36.85
CA GLY A 364 -4.21 29.13 36.80
C GLY A 364 -2.85 29.42 37.47
N GLN A 365 -2.36 28.53 38.33
CA GLN A 365 -1.09 28.72 39.02
C GLN A 365 0.08 28.15 38.19
N SER A 366 1.14 28.91 38.06
CA SER A 366 2.31 28.54 37.26
C SER A 366 3.03 27.29 37.78
N ALA A 367 2.90 26.94 39.06
CA ALA A 367 3.47 25.77 39.68
C ALA A 367 2.56 24.53 39.63
N ASN A 368 1.28 24.69 39.22
CA ASN A 368 0.27 23.62 39.21
C ASN A 368 0.34 22.69 40.46
N PRO A 369 0.23 23.24 41.68
CA PRO A 369 0.51 22.44 42.88
C PRO A 369 -0.56 21.38 43.14
N ILE A 370 -0.14 20.17 43.51
CA ILE A 370 -1.03 19.15 44.06
C ILE A 370 -0.53 18.82 45.47
N ARG A 371 -1.39 19.05 46.47
CA ARG A 371 -1.06 18.81 47.86
C ARG A 371 -2.12 17.98 48.55
N LEU A 372 -1.69 16.99 49.30
CA LEU A 372 -2.54 16.15 50.14
C LEU A 372 -1.95 16.17 51.55
N SER A 373 -2.78 16.49 52.57
CA SER A 373 -2.35 16.49 53.97
C SER A 373 -3.37 15.73 54.82
N ALA A 374 -2.91 14.69 55.54
CA ALA A 374 -3.73 13.81 56.35
C ALA A 374 -3.53 14.07 57.86
N TRP A 375 -4.63 14.31 58.58
CA TRP A 375 -4.65 14.55 60.05
C TRP A 375 -5.21 13.36 60.81
N PRO A 376 -4.74 13.08 62.07
CA PRO A 376 -3.61 13.75 62.72
C PRO A 376 -2.30 13.46 62.06
N ALA A 377 -1.39 14.47 62.05
CA ALA A 377 0.01 14.28 61.58
C ALA A 377 0.74 13.32 62.54
N GLN A 378 1.52 12.39 61.97
CA GLN A 378 2.28 11.44 62.78
C GLN A 378 3.77 11.85 62.74
N LYS A 379 4.45 11.80 63.90
CA LYS A 379 5.83 12.29 64.06
C LYS A 379 6.90 11.51 63.28
N SER A 380 6.61 10.34 62.75
CA SER A 380 7.61 9.43 62.18
C SER A 380 7.56 9.25 60.66
N ALA A 381 6.67 9.90 59.93
CA ALA A 381 6.59 9.75 58.49
C ALA A 381 5.74 10.88 57.86
N THR A 382 5.93 11.10 56.58
CA THR A 382 5.24 12.11 55.78
C THR A 382 3.74 11.86 55.69
N SER A 383 2.96 12.65 56.45
CA SER A 383 1.49 12.70 56.33
C SER A 383 1.05 13.65 55.18
N GLU A 384 2.02 14.17 54.41
CA GLU A 384 1.83 15.13 53.34
C GLU A 384 2.46 14.63 52.06
N LEU A 385 1.78 14.86 50.96
CA LEU A 385 2.28 14.76 49.59
C LEU A 385 2.21 16.15 48.97
N SER A 386 3.33 16.66 48.45
CA SER A 386 3.38 17.92 47.72
C SER A 386 4.11 17.74 46.41
N LEU A 387 3.44 18.03 45.32
CA LEU A 387 3.95 17.93 43.95
C LEU A 387 3.74 19.30 43.27
N GLU A 388 4.72 19.70 42.52
CA GLU A 388 4.71 20.96 41.78
C GLU A 388 5.33 20.74 40.39
N GLY A 389 5.02 21.62 39.45
CA GLY A 389 5.59 21.58 38.11
C GLY A 389 4.61 21.31 37.01
N PRO A 390 5.07 21.37 35.77
CA PRO A 390 4.19 21.30 34.60
C PRO A 390 3.42 19.98 34.51
N TRP A 391 3.94 18.90 35.08
CA TRP A 391 3.38 17.54 35.01
C TRP A 391 2.93 17.00 36.39
N SER A 392 2.68 17.89 37.34
CA SER A 392 2.27 17.52 38.71
C SER A 392 1.10 16.54 38.76
N LEU A 393 0.12 16.66 37.86
CA LEU A 393 -0.99 15.70 37.74
C LEU A 393 -0.52 14.27 37.40
N LEU A 394 0.39 14.15 36.45
CA LEU A 394 0.90 12.83 36.04
C LEU A 394 1.84 12.25 37.12
N HIS A 395 2.65 13.09 37.76
CA HIS A 395 3.43 12.68 38.94
C HIS A 395 2.52 12.23 40.09
N TRP A 396 1.38 12.89 40.29
CA TRP A 396 0.40 12.45 41.26
C TRP A 396 -0.13 11.05 40.95
N VAL A 397 -0.44 10.77 39.69
CA VAL A 397 -0.86 9.43 39.23
C VAL A 397 0.27 8.42 39.43
N ASP A 398 1.51 8.75 39.06
CA ASP A 398 2.66 7.85 39.19
C ASP A 398 3.06 7.59 40.66
N THR A 399 2.75 8.51 41.59
CA THR A 399 3.00 8.34 43.02
C THR A 399 1.98 7.45 43.71
N ALA A 400 0.84 7.14 43.05
CA ALA A 400 -0.15 6.23 43.61
C ALA A 400 0.45 4.84 43.80
N SER A 401 0.22 4.25 44.98
CA SER A 401 0.67 2.88 45.28
C SER A 401 -0.06 1.81 44.47
N GLN A 402 -1.25 2.12 43.99
CA GLN A 402 -2.05 1.29 43.10
C GLN A 402 -2.93 2.15 42.19
N VAL A 403 -2.97 1.81 40.91
CA VAL A 403 -3.86 2.37 39.90
C VAL A 403 -4.79 1.28 39.37
N ARG A 404 -6.09 1.52 39.37
CA ARG A 404 -7.08 0.57 38.90
C ARG A 404 -8.13 1.25 38.03
N GLN A 405 -8.32 0.74 36.82
CA GLN A 405 -9.39 1.20 35.92
C GLN A 405 -10.71 0.51 36.27
N THR A 406 -11.80 1.23 36.26
CA THR A 406 -13.15 0.69 36.46
C THR A 406 -13.85 0.48 35.12
N PRO A 407 -14.83 -0.44 35.01
CA PRO A 407 -15.56 -0.69 33.75
C PRO A 407 -16.31 0.54 33.20
N ASP A 408 -16.68 1.48 34.04
CA ASP A 408 -17.35 2.74 33.70
C ASP A 408 -16.37 3.86 33.30
N GLY A 409 -15.11 3.53 33.11
CA GLY A 409 -14.10 4.45 32.57
C GLY A 409 -13.50 5.40 33.60
N LYS A 410 -13.70 5.16 34.90
CA LYS A 410 -13.06 5.91 35.96
C LYS A 410 -11.74 5.25 36.40
N THR A 411 -10.90 6.01 37.07
CA THR A 411 -9.63 5.54 37.62
C THR A 411 -9.67 5.63 39.13
N ILE A 412 -9.35 4.53 39.82
CA ILE A 412 -9.12 4.55 41.26
C ILE A 412 -7.64 4.61 41.55
N LEU A 413 -7.22 5.69 42.22
CA LEU A 413 -5.86 5.90 42.68
C LEU A 413 -5.77 5.64 44.20
N THR A 414 -4.95 4.69 44.62
CA THR A 414 -4.71 4.41 46.02
C THR A 414 -3.41 5.05 46.51
N PHE A 415 -3.50 5.83 47.56
CA PHE A 415 -2.34 6.45 48.22
C PHE A 415 -2.14 5.92 49.62
N LEU A 416 -0.90 5.88 50.07
CA LEU A 416 -0.53 5.52 51.43
C LEU A 416 0.10 6.71 52.12
N LEU A 417 -0.72 7.55 52.75
CA LEU A 417 -0.27 8.69 53.53
C LEU A 417 0.14 8.22 54.93
N ASN A 418 1.43 8.01 55.15
CA ASN A 418 1.93 7.38 56.36
C ASN A 418 1.33 6.01 56.67
N LYS A 419 1.34 5.09 55.66
CA LYS A 419 0.75 3.75 55.72
C LYS A 419 -0.79 3.72 55.87
N ARG A 420 -1.43 4.88 55.90
CA ARG A 420 -2.90 5.02 55.98
C ARG A 420 -3.44 5.17 54.56
N ARG A 421 -4.37 4.29 54.17
CA ARG A 421 -4.92 4.22 52.84
C ARG A 421 -5.93 5.34 52.57
N VAL A 422 -5.80 5.97 51.41
CA VAL A 422 -6.80 6.86 50.84
C VAL A 422 -7.00 6.50 49.36
N ASP A 423 -8.26 6.26 48.98
CA ASP A 423 -8.58 6.00 47.56
C ASP A 423 -9.34 7.16 46.98
N PHE A 424 -8.84 7.61 45.82
CA PHE A 424 -9.48 8.63 45.02
C PHE A 424 -10.10 8.01 43.77
N GLU A 425 -11.36 8.31 43.51
CA GLU A 425 -11.98 8.09 42.21
C GLU A 425 -11.73 9.32 41.33
N VAL A 426 -11.12 9.12 40.16
CA VAL A 426 -10.74 10.18 39.22
C VAL A 426 -11.43 9.93 37.89
N THR A 427 -12.08 10.99 37.34
CA THR A 427 -12.57 11.02 35.97
C THR A 427 -11.77 12.01 35.15
N GLY A 428 -11.70 11.79 33.81
CA GLY A 428 -10.95 12.65 32.89
C GLY A 428 -9.55 12.10 32.53
N LEU A 429 -9.10 10.99 33.16
CA LEU A 429 -7.82 10.33 32.84
C LEU A 429 -7.93 9.23 31.77
N ASN A 430 -9.13 9.03 31.21
CA ASN A 430 -9.36 8.04 30.16
C ASN A 430 -9.88 8.72 28.89
N TRP A 431 -9.30 8.36 27.75
CA TRP A 431 -9.72 8.79 26.44
C TRP A 431 -9.92 7.58 25.53
N ALA A 432 -11.11 7.48 24.93
CA ALA A 432 -11.49 6.38 24.03
C ALA A 432 -11.19 4.98 24.61
N GLY A 433 -11.41 4.80 25.94
CA GLY A 433 -11.14 3.54 26.64
C GLY A 433 -9.66 3.27 26.95
N ARG A 434 -8.77 4.20 26.68
CA ARG A 434 -7.33 4.11 26.98
C ARG A 434 -6.97 5.07 28.12
N PHE A 435 -6.15 4.60 29.03
CA PHE A 435 -5.62 5.40 30.13
C PHE A 435 -4.57 6.37 29.58
N VAL A 436 -4.73 7.68 29.86
CA VAL A 436 -3.89 8.74 29.30
C VAL A 436 -2.40 8.58 29.62
N PRO A 437 -1.98 8.22 30.86
CA PRO A 437 -0.57 7.94 31.14
C PRO A 437 0.03 6.79 30.30
N ASP A 438 -0.72 5.71 30.07
CA ASP A 438 -0.28 4.61 29.20
C ASP A 438 -0.15 5.05 27.74
N LEU A 439 -1.07 5.91 27.28
CA LEU A 439 -1.02 6.48 25.95
C LEU A 439 0.25 7.32 25.76
N LEU A 440 0.63 8.12 26.75
CA LEU A 440 1.87 8.89 26.75
C LEU A 440 3.10 7.99 26.67
N LYS A 441 3.18 6.99 27.56
CA LYS A 441 4.32 6.05 27.62
C LYS A 441 4.42 5.14 26.38
N SER A 442 3.35 4.97 25.63
CA SER A 442 3.36 4.22 24.36
C SER A 442 3.92 4.99 23.17
N PHE A 443 4.12 6.31 23.30
CA PHE A 443 4.63 7.14 22.22
C PHE A 443 6.12 6.90 21.98
N THR A 444 6.49 6.75 20.71
CA THR A 444 7.90 6.53 20.31
C THR A 444 8.29 7.45 19.16
N CYS A 445 9.48 8.00 19.24
CA CYS A 445 10.07 8.72 18.12
C CYS A 445 10.54 7.75 17.03
N PRO A 446 10.48 8.12 15.73
CA PRO A 446 11.03 7.30 14.68
C PRO A 446 12.54 7.21 14.79
N ALA A 447 13.12 6.06 14.44
CA ALA A 447 14.55 5.87 14.39
C ALA A 447 15.23 6.93 13.50
N ALA A 448 16.50 7.18 13.71
CA ALA A 448 17.30 7.96 12.78
C ALA A 448 17.37 7.24 11.44
N ALA A 449 17.29 7.98 10.34
CA ALA A 449 17.41 7.46 8.98
C ALA A 449 18.83 6.98 8.70
#